data_75b3529e0c356974f848b1662d81992f
#
_entry.id   75b3529e0c356974f848b1662d81992f
#
_cell.length_a   1.000
_cell.length_b   1.000
_cell.length_c   1.000
_cell.angle_alpha   90.00
_cell.angle_beta   90.00
_cell.angle_gamma   90.00
#
_symmetry.space_group_name_H-M   'P 1'
#
loop_
_entity.id
_entity.type
_entity.pdbx_description
1 polymer ?
#
loop_
_entity_poly.entity_id
_entity_poly.type
_entity_poly.pdbx_seq_one_letter_code
_entity_poly.pdbx_strand_id
1 'polypeptide(L)'
;MHQDQLFVQTVKRKKHSSYAGEISPAVPNLVNRDFYAEKPNRLWLTDVTEFHIPAGKIYLSSIIDCFDGLPVTWTNVTSPNANLVNTMLDHAIEILTDQDHPIIHSDRVCHYRWPGWIEQKEKAGLTHSMSKKGCSPDNSACEGFFGRMKNESFYNRSWA
;
A
#
# COMPACT_ATOMS: atom_id res chain seq x y z
N MET A 1 -55.39 -0.20 -22.31
CA MET A 1 -54.03 0.34 -22.24
C MET A 1 -53.39 -0.19 -20.96
N HIS A 2 -52.55 -1.22 -21.05
CA HIS A 2 -51.80 -1.75 -19.93
C HIS A 2 -50.44 -1.04 -19.91
N GLN A 3 -50.15 -0.35 -18.81
CA GLN A 3 -48.84 0.21 -18.54
C GLN A 3 -47.96 -0.89 -17.96
N ASP A 4 -46.95 -1.32 -18.73
CA ASP A 4 -45.92 -2.23 -18.25
C ASP A 4 -45.02 -1.51 -17.27
N GLN A 5 -45.17 -1.82 -15.98
CA GLN A 5 -44.24 -1.34 -14.92
C GLN A 5 -42.97 -2.18 -14.97
N LEU A 6 -41.94 -1.67 -15.63
CA LEU A 6 -40.60 -2.23 -15.57
C LEU A 6 -39.97 -1.94 -14.21
N PHE A 7 -39.98 -2.92 -13.31
CA PHE A 7 -39.22 -2.88 -12.07
C PHE A 7 -37.76 -3.28 -12.35
N VAL A 8 -36.84 -2.35 -12.24
CA VAL A 8 -35.43 -2.67 -12.24
C VAL A 8 -35.07 -3.31 -10.89
N GLN A 9 -34.89 -4.62 -10.87
CA GLN A 9 -34.34 -5.30 -9.69
C GLN A 9 -32.86 -4.92 -9.54
N THR A 10 -32.57 -3.97 -8.66
CA THR A 10 -31.20 -3.72 -8.21
C THR A 10 -30.75 -4.88 -7.34
N VAL A 11 -29.91 -5.75 -7.90
CA VAL A 11 -29.21 -6.77 -7.13
C VAL A 11 -28.29 -6.06 -6.16
N LYS A 12 -28.64 -6.03 -4.87
CA LYS A 12 -27.71 -5.56 -3.82
C LYS A 12 -26.47 -6.42 -3.86
N ARG A 13 -25.34 -5.86 -4.31
CA ARG A 13 -24.04 -6.50 -4.19
C ARG A 13 -23.83 -6.86 -2.72
N LYS A 14 -23.75 -8.17 -2.42
CA LYS A 14 -23.31 -8.63 -1.11
C LYS A 14 -21.91 -8.07 -0.88
N LYS A 15 -21.74 -7.27 0.17
CA LYS A 15 -20.42 -6.91 0.66
C LYS A 15 -19.74 -8.21 1.07
N HIS A 16 -18.78 -8.68 0.27
CA HIS A 16 -17.91 -9.77 0.69
C HIS A 16 -17.02 -9.23 1.80
N SER A 17 -17.35 -9.56 3.04
CA SER A 17 -16.44 -9.44 4.16
C SER A 17 -15.52 -10.65 4.12
N SER A 18 -14.34 -10.51 3.53
CA SER A 18 -13.35 -11.59 3.42
C SER A 18 -12.66 -11.91 4.75
N TYR A 19 -12.99 -11.23 5.84
CA TYR A 19 -12.34 -11.42 7.13
C TYR A 19 -13.33 -11.39 8.29
N ALA A 20 -13.81 -12.57 8.64
CA ALA A 20 -14.35 -12.83 9.96
C ALA A 20 -13.20 -13.32 10.86
N GLY A 21 -12.45 -12.41 11.46
CA GLY A 21 -11.38 -12.72 12.40
C GLY A 21 -10.07 -11.98 12.08
N GLU A 22 -9.62 -11.16 12.99
CA GLU A 22 -8.31 -10.53 12.94
C GLU A 22 -7.28 -11.53 13.44
N ILE A 23 -6.55 -12.19 12.52
CA ILE A 23 -5.57 -13.24 12.83
C ILE A 23 -4.24 -12.67 13.35
N SER A 24 -4.04 -11.35 13.23
CA SER A 24 -2.83 -10.66 13.69
C SER A 24 -3.17 -9.62 14.73
N PRO A 25 -2.26 -9.30 15.69
CA PRO A 25 -2.45 -8.19 16.60
C PRO A 25 -2.82 -6.91 15.86
N ALA A 26 -3.74 -6.13 16.43
CA ALA A 26 -4.12 -4.85 15.84
C ALA A 26 -2.91 -3.91 15.88
N VAL A 27 -2.42 -3.50 14.69
CA VAL A 27 -1.39 -2.48 14.56
C VAL A 27 -2.06 -1.10 14.64
N PRO A 28 -1.63 -0.21 15.55
CA PRO A 28 -2.24 1.10 15.71
C PRO A 28 -1.91 2.03 14.53
N ASN A 29 -2.77 3.01 14.27
CA ASN A 29 -2.46 4.13 13.39
C ASN A 29 -1.70 5.18 14.21
N LEU A 30 -0.38 5.22 14.06
CA LEU A 30 0.49 6.19 14.74
C LEU A 30 0.60 7.50 13.98
N VAL A 31 0.42 7.46 12.67
CA VAL A 31 0.61 8.61 11.76
C VAL A 31 -0.56 9.59 11.82
N ASN A 32 -1.79 9.09 11.99
CA ASN A 32 -2.99 9.91 12.12
C ASN A 32 -3.13 10.99 11.02
N ARG A 33 -2.73 10.68 9.79
CA ARG A 33 -2.74 11.55 8.59
C ARG A 33 -1.73 12.70 8.62
N ASP A 34 -0.82 12.72 9.57
CA ASP A 34 0.33 13.62 9.56
C ASP A 34 1.47 12.97 8.77
N PHE A 35 1.47 13.24 7.46
CA PHE A 35 2.45 12.69 6.51
C PHE A 35 3.66 13.62 6.34
N TYR A 36 4.09 14.26 7.41
CA TYR A 36 5.25 15.14 7.42
C TYR A 36 6.38 14.54 8.23
N ALA A 37 7.61 14.67 7.73
CA ALA A 37 8.82 14.32 8.44
C ALA A 37 9.86 15.44 8.33
N GLU A 38 10.49 15.81 9.44
CA GLU A 38 11.52 16.86 9.46
C GLU A 38 12.87 16.41 8.89
N LYS A 39 13.09 15.10 8.81
CA LYS A 39 14.37 14.49 8.36
C LYS A 39 14.07 13.22 7.58
N PRO A 40 15.01 12.81 6.69
CA PRO A 40 14.92 11.51 6.03
C PRO A 40 14.86 10.35 7.03
N ASN A 41 14.27 9.25 6.61
CA ASN A 41 14.18 8.00 7.36
C ASN A 41 13.47 8.12 8.72
N ARG A 42 12.46 9.00 8.82
CA ARG A 42 11.61 9.12 10.01
C ARG A 42 10.23 8.54 9.82
N LEU A 43 9.64 8.78 8.67
CA LEU A 43 8.32 8.28 8.31
C LEU A 43 8.32 7.82 6.86
N TRP A 44 8.06 6.56 6.69
CA TRP A 44 7.92 5.91 5.40
C TRP A 44 6.48 5.49 5.16
N LEU A 45 6.00 5.68 3.94
CA LEU A 45 4.72 5.15 3.48
C LEU A 45 4.97 4.00 2.53
N THR A 46 4.15 2.97 2.59
CA THR A 46 4.22 1.85 1.66
C THR A 46 2.84 1.42 1.23
N ASP A 47 2.74 1.06 -0.04
CA ASP A 47 1.52 0.54 -0.65
C ASP A 47 1.86 -0.26 -1.91
N VAL A 48 0.90 -1.03 -2.41
CA VAL A 48 1.00 -1.82 -3.63
C VAL A 48 0.01 -1.29 -4.66
N THR A 49 0.48 -1.01 -5.86
CA THR A 49 -0.37 -0.61 -6.97
C THR A 49 -0.27 -1.58 -8.14
N GLU A 50 -1.33 -1.67 -8.94
CA GLU A 50 -1.44 -2.54 -10.11
C GLU A 50 -1.46 -1.71 -11.39
N PHE A 51 -0.75 -2.20 -12.41
CA PHE A 51 -0.78 -1.70 -13.79
C PHE A 51 -1.29 -2.78 -14.72
N HIS A 52 -2.16 -2.39 -15.65
CA HIS A 52 -2.65 -3.26 -16.70
C HIS A 52 -1.97 -2.88 -18.02
N ILE A 53 -1.14 -3.76 -18.54
CA ILE A 53 -0.50 -3.60 -19.84
C ILE A 53 -0.99 -4.70 -20.79
N PRO A 54 -0.79 -4.59 -22.12
CA PRO A 54 -1.24 -5.62 -23.07
C PRO A 54 -0.71 -7.03 -22.75
N ALA A 55 0.50 -7.13 -22.21
CA ALA A 55 1.12 -8.40 -21.82
C ALA A 55 0.58 -8.98 -20.50
N GLY A 56 -0.27 -8.27 -19.74
CA GLY A 56 -0.84 -8.71 -18.49
C GLY A 56 -0.81 -7.67 -17.38
N LYS A 57 -0.66 -8.11 -16.14
CA LYS A 57 -0.62 -7.25 -14.95
C LYS A 57 0.79 -7.15 -14.39
N ILE A 58 1.13 -5.97 -13.92
CA ILE A 58 2.34 -5.70 -13.13
C ILE A 58 1.91 -5.10 -11.80
N TYR A 59 2.47 -5.61 -10.72
CA TYR A 59 2.29 -5.10 -9.37
C TYR A 59 3.57 -4.39 -8.96
N LEU A 60 3.43 -3.17 -8.49
CA LEU A 60 4.52 -2.34 -7.98
C LEU A 60 4.27 -2.10 -6.49
N SER A 61 5.26 -2.43 -5.67
CA SER A 61 5.34 -2.02 -4.28
C SER A 61 6.45 -1.00 -4.11
N SER A 62 6.22 0.06 -3.37
CA SER A 62 7.23 1.08 -3.09
C SER A 62 7.18 1.55 -1.64
N ILE A 63 8.35 1.99 -1.15
CA ILE A 63 8.47 2.77 0.07
C ILE A 63 8.79 4.20 -0.33
N ILE A 64 8.06 5.15 0.25
CA ILE A 64 8.16 6.59 -0.02
C ILE A 64 8.54 7.28 1.28
N ASP A 65 9.58 8.12 1.26
CA ASP A 65 9.94 8.94 2.41
C ASP A 65 9.04 10.17 2.49
N CYS A 66 8.46 10.43 3.65
CA CYS A 66 7.62 11.61 3.88
C CYS A 66 8.43 12.92 4.00
N PHE A 67 9.76 12.85 4.09
CA PHE A 67 10.61 14.02 4.15
C PHE A 67 10.62 14.80 2.82
N ASP A 68 10.82 14.10 1.71
CA ASP A 68 10.94 14.71 0.38
C ASP A 68 9.91 14.16 -0.64
N GLY A 69 9.15 13.13 -0.25
CA GLY A 69 8.15 12.49 -1.10
C GLY A 69 8.75 11.60 -2.19
N LEU A 70 10.04 11.24 -2.10
CA LEU A 70 10.72 10.39 -3.07
C LEU A 70 10.65 8.91 -2.70
N PRO A 71 10.67 8.02 -3.69
CA PRO A 71 10.79 6.58 -3.43
C PRO A 71 12.16 6.25 -2.84
N VAL A 72 12.15 5.61 -1.68
CA VAL A 72 13.33 5.02 -1.05
C VAL A 72 13.76 3.77 -1.81
N THR A 73 12.79 2.91 -2.08
CA THR A 73 12.98 1.66 -2.81
C THR A 73 11.65 1.18 -3.42
N TRP A 74 11.75 0.27 -4.38
CA TRP A 74 10.60 -0.36 -5.01
C TRP A 74 10.95 -1.74 -5.57
N THR A 75 9.92 -2.56 -5.72
CA THR A 75 9.97 -3.83 -6.45
C THR A 75 8.74 -3.97 -7.33
N ASN A 76 8.87 -4.76 -8.39
CA ASN A 76 7.75 -5.09 -9.25
C ASN A 76 7.73 -6.58 -9.59
N VAL A 77 6.54 -7.13 -9.76
CA VAL A 77 6.31 -8.53 -10.11
C VAL A 77 5.06 -8.66 -10.98
N THR A 78 4.93 -9.76 -11.69
CA THR A 78 3.73 -10.09 -12.50
C THR A 78 2.66 -10.82 -11.70
N SER A 79 2.98 -11.28 -10.49
CA SER A 79 2.04 -11.94 -9.57
C SER A 79 2.27 -11.47 -8.14
N PRO A 80 1.24 -10.95 -7.43
CA PRO A 80 1.40 -10.44 -6.08
C PRO A 80 1.65 -11.59 -5.11
N ASN A 81 2.84 -11.62 -4.54
CA ASN A 81 3.28 -12.61 -3.56
C ASN A 81 4.08 -11.93 -2.44
N ALA A 82 4.51 -12.72 -1.44
CA ALA A 82 5.27 -12.20 -0.31
C ALA A 82 6.59 -11.51 -0.73
N ASN A 83 7.25 -12.01 -1.78
CA ASN A 83 8.51 -11.45 -2.23
C ASN A 83 8.38 -10.00 -2.71
N LEU A 84 7.22 -9.62 -3.26
CA LEU A 84 6.96 -8.23 -3.70
C LEU A 84 7.24 -7.23 -2.59
N VAL A 85 6.74 -7.47 -1.40
CA VAL A 85 6.87 -6.53 -0.27
C VAL A 85 8.13 -6.82 0.56
N ASN A 86 8.51 -8.09 0.71
CA ASN A 86 9.66 -8.48 1.53
C ASN A 86 10.98 -8.03 0.89
N THR A 87 11.18 -8.29 -0.41
CA THR A 87 12.39 -7.83 -1.12
C THR A 87 12.50 -6.30 -1.13
N MET A 88 11.38 -5.60 -1.29
CA MET A 88 11.37 -4.15 -1.21
C MET A 88 11.81 -3.66 0.18
N LEU A 89 11.31 -4.31 1.24
CA LEU A 89 11.69 -3.96 2.61
C LEU A 89 13.16 -4.26 2.89
N ASP A 90 13.69 -5.39 2.42
CA ASP A 90 15.10 -5.73 2.55
C ASP A 90 16.00 -4.64 1.95
N HIS A 91 15.71 -4.22 0.73
CA HIS A 91 16.47 -3.14 0.08
C HIS A 91 16.34 -1.79 0.82
N ALA A 92 15.18 -1.52 1.44
CA ALA A 92 15.02 -0.31 2.25
C ALA A 92 15.82 -0.38 3.56
N ILE A 93 15.91 -1.55 4.17
CA ILE A 93 16.68 -1.76 5.40
C ILE A 93 18.19 -1.58 5.13
N GLU A 94 18.68 -2.03 3.98
CA GLU A 94 20.11 -1.93 3.60
C GLU A 94 20.64 -0.49 3.55
N ILE A 95 19.78 0.50 3.33
CA ILE A 95 20.19 1.91 3.28
C ILE A 95 20.11 2.62 4.63
N LEU A 96 19.54 1.99 5.65
CA LEU A 96 19.43 2.56 6.99
C LEU A 96 20.77 2.49 7.73
N THR A 97 21.01 3.50 8.53
CA THR A 97 22.09 3.51 9.53
C THR A 97 21.58 3.07 10.90
N ASP A 98 22.48 2.75 11.82
CA ASP A 98 22.12 2.37 13.20
C ASP A 98 21.31 3.43 13.96
N GLN A 99 21.24 4.65 13.45
CA GLN A 99 20.47 5.75 14.05
C GLN A 99 19.10 5.96 13.41
N ASP A 100 18.82 5.25 12.34
CA ASP A 100 17.58 5.36 11.61
C ASP A 100 16.57 4.31 12.07
N HIS A 101 15.45 4.75 12.62
CA HIS A 101 14.34 3.90 13.05
C HIS A 101 13.01 4.46 12.52
N PRO A 102 12.77 4.38 11.20
CA PRO A 102 11.56 4.94 10.63
C PRO A 102 10.30 4.24 11.13
N ILE A 103 9.22 5.02 11.22
CA ILE A 103 7.88 4.47 11.25
C ILE A 103 7.53 4.09 9.83
N ILE A 104 7.17 2.84 9.57
CA ILE A 104 6.64 2.41 8.28
C ILE A 104 5.12 2.29 8.35
N HIS A 105 4.42 3.12 7.59
CA HIS A 105 2.96 3.16 7.55
C HIS A 105 2.44 2.48 6.30
N SER A 106 1.50 1.56 6.47
CA SER A 106 0.84 0.83 5.39
C SER A 106 -0.68 0.85 5.53
N ASP A 107 -1.36 0.47 4.46
CA ASP A 107 -2.75 0.06 4.56
C ASP A 107 -2.87 -1.32 5.24
N ARG A 108 -4.10 -1.85 5.34
CA ARG A 108 -4.39 -3.16 5.94
C ARG A 108 -4.39 -4.33 4.95
N VAL A 109 -3.73 -4.19 3.82
CA VAL A 109 -3.60 -5.29 2.86
C VAL A 109 -2.83 -6.46 3.49
N CYS A 110 -3.19 -7.68 3.13
CA CYS A 110 -2.66 -8.90 3.73
C CYS A 110 -1.12 -9.01 3.66
N HIS A 111 -0.49 -8.43 2.63
CA HIS A 111 0.95 -8.48 2.43
C HIS A 111 1.75 -7.93 3.61
N TYR A 112 1.29 -6.83 4.23
CA TYR A 112 1.95 -6.19 5.39
C TYR A 112 1.62 -6.87 6.73
N ARG A 113 0.88 -7.98 6.68
CA ARG A 113 0.50 -8.79 7.85
C ARG A 113 1.09 -10.20 7.78
N TRP A 114 1.83 -10.52 6.75
CA TRP A 114 2.49 -11.82 6.62
C TRP A 114 3.69 -11.96 7.56
N PRO A 115 3.97 -13.18 8.05
CA PRO A 115 5.04 -13.40 9.04
C PRO A 115 6.40 -12.88 8.57
N GLY A 116 6.77 -13.08 7.31
CA GLY A 116 8.06 -12.62 6.78
C GLY A 116 8.23 -11.10 6.85
N TRP A 117 7.19 -10.33 6.50
CA TRP A 117 7.18 -8.88 6.65
C TRP A 117 7.35 -8.45 8.12
N ILE A 118 6.57 -9.08 9.02
CA ILE A 118 6.61 -8.76 10.45
C ILE A 118 8.00 -9.02 11.02
N GLU A 119 8.56 -10.19 10.72
CA GLU A 119 9.88 -10.60 11.20
C GLU A 119 11.00 -9.66 10.71
N GLN A 120 11.00 -9.31 9.42
CA GLN A 120 12.01 -8.41 8.85
C GLN A 120 11.99 -7.02 9.49
N LYS A 121 10.79 -6.42 9.60
CA LYS A 121 10.66 -5.09 10.23
C LYS A 121 11.07 -5.10 11.71
N GLU A 122 10.76 -6.17 12.44
CA GLU A 122 11.14 -6.31 13.85
C GLU A 122 12.65 -6.45 14.03
N LYS A 123 13.30 -7.28 13.21
CA LYS A 123 14.76 -7.42 13.19
C LYS A 123 15.47 -6.10 12.87
N ALA A 124 14.89 -5.29 12.01
CA ALA A 124 15.43 -3.98 11.63
C ALA A 124 15.05 -2.85 12.60
N GLY A 125 14.30 -3.13 13.65
CA GLY A 125 13.87 -2.11 14.63
C GLY A 125 12.89 -1.09 14.08
N LEU A 126 12.14 -1.43 13.01
CA LEU A 126 11.16 -0.53 12.41
C LEU A 126 9.83 -0.56 13.18
N THR A 127 9.26 0.61 13.37
CA THR A 127 7.94 0.74 13.99
C THR A 127 6.85 0.65 12.93
N HIS A 128 5.92 -0.29 13.06
CA HIS A 128 4.81 -0.43 12.12
C HIS A 128 3.60 0.40 12.54
N SER A 129 3.04 1.11 11.57
CA SER A 129 1.78 1.84 11.69
C SER A 129 0.83 1.39 10.57
N MET A 130 -0.45 1.26 10.85
CA MET A 130 -1.44 0.87 9.85
C MET A 130 -2.63 1.80 9.85
N SER A 131 -3.16 2.08 8.66
CA SER A 131 -4.43 2.78 8.46
C SER A 131 -5.56 2.12 9.25
N LYS A 132 -6.55 2.90 9.68
CA LYS A 132 -7.76 2.34 10.28
C LYS A 132 -8.57 1.58 9.25
N LYS A 133 -9.25 0.52 9.66
CA LYS A 133 -10.08 -0.30 8.77
C LYS A 133 -11.14 0.55 8.08
N GLY A 134 -11.13 0.53 6.74
CA GLY A 134 -12.11 1.26 5.92
C GLY A 134 -11.89 2.78 5.91
N CYS A 135 -10.70 3.27 6.25
CA CYS A 135 -10.39 4.69 6.31
C CYS A 135 -9.35 5.05 5.22
N SER A 136 -9.80 5.23 3.97
CA SER A 136 -8.93 5.61 2.84
C SER A 136 -8.10 6.87 3.10
N PRO A 137 -8.60 7.93 3.77
CA PRO A 137 -7.78 9.11 4.05
C PRO A 137 -6.50 8.83 4.83
N ASP A 138 -6.42 7.71 5.55
CA ASP A 138 -5.25 7.35 6.33
C ASP A 138 -4.06 6.89 5.46
N ASN A 139 -4.26 6.64 4.15
CA ASN A 139 -3.22 6.31 3.16
C ASN A 139 -3.18 7.30 1.97
N SER A 140 -3.84 8.44 2.10
CA SER A 140 -4.05 9.39 0.99
C SER A 140 -2.76 9.93 0.36
N ALA A 141 -1.69 10.06 1.12
CA ALA A 141 -0.41 10.55 0.59
C ALA A 141 0.23 9.53 -0.37
N CYS A 142 0.20 8.24 -0.03
CA CYS A 142 0.68 7.17 -0.90
C CYS A 142 -0.21 7.00 -2.15
N GLU A 143 -1.54 7.03 -1.98
CA GLU A 143 -2.50 7.03 -3.09
C GLU A 143 -2.26 8.22 -4.04
N GLY A 144 -1.99 9.40 -3.50
CA GLY A 144 -1.67 10.61 -4.27
C GLY A 144 -0.37 10.48 -5.06
N PHE A 145 0.65 9.85 -4.51
CA PHE A 145 1.91 9.55 -5.20
C PHE A 145 1.65 8.62 -6.40
N PHE A 146 0.99 7.49 -6.18
CA PHE A 146 0.68 6.55 -7.27
C PHE A 146 -0.25 7.14 -8.31
N GLY A 147 -1.21 7.96 -7.91
CA GLY A 147 -2.10 8.67 -8.84
C GLY A 147 -1.33 9.60 -9.78
N ARG A 148 -0.40 10.41 -9.27
CA ARG A 148 0.47 11.27 -10.08
C ARG A 148 1.37 10.45 -10.99
N MET A 149 2.05 9.45 -10.46
CA MET A 149 2.92 8.56 -11.23
C MET A 149 2.17 7.91 -12.41
N LYS A 150 0.95 7.40 -12.18
CA LYS A 150 0.13 6.81 -13.24
C LYS A 150 -0.30 7.83 -14.28
N ASN A 151 -0.68 9.03 -13.87
CA ASN A 151 -1.08 10.09 -14.79
C ASN A 151 0.09 10.55 -15.67
N GLU A 152 1.28 10.68 -15.13
CA GLU A 152 2.45 11.19 -15.84
C GLU A 152 3.13 10.12 -16.69
N SER A 153 3.17 8.88 -16.22
CA SER A 153 4.01 7.83 -16.80
C SER A 153 3.23 6.70 -17.46
N PHE A 154 1.96 6.50 -17.14
CA PHE A 154 1.21 5.33 -17.57
C PHE A 154 -0.04 5.66 -18.38
N TYR A 155 -0.93 6.51 -17.88
CA TYR A 155 -2.15 6.86 -18.59
C TYR A 155 -1.85 7.70 -19.84
N ASN A 156 -2.69 7.55 -20.88
CA ASN A 156 -2.52 8.22 -22.19
C ASN A 156 -1.25 7.84 -22.97
N ARG A 157 -0.62 6.70 -22.63
CA ARG A 157 0.46 6.12 -23.42
C ARG A 157 0.01 4.84 -24.09
N SER A 158 0.50 4.61 -25.33
CA SER A 158 0.34 3.33 -26.03
C SER A 158 1.49 2.41 -25.63
N TRP A 159 1.14 1.26 -25.08
CA TRP A 159 2.09 0.21 -24.75
C TRP A 159 2.03 -0.84 -25.86
N ALA A 160 3.08 -0.92 -26.69
CA ALA A 160 3.20 -1.90 -27.77
C ALA A 160 3.67 -3.26 -27.22
#